data_e81c72b733bfc2b86db04f1e3c30e686
#
_entry.id   e81c72b733bfc2b86db04f1e3c30e686
#
_cell.length_a   1.000
_cell.length_b   1.000
_cell.length_c   1.000
_cell.angle_alpha   90.00
_cell.angle_beta   90.00
_cell.angle_gamma   90.00
#
_symmetry.space_group_name_H-M   'P 1'
#
loop_
_entity.id
_entity.type
_entity.pdbx_description
1 polymer ?
#
loop_
_entity_poly.entity_id
_entity_poly.type
_entity_poly.pdbx_seq_one_letter_code
_entity_poly.pdbx_strand_id
1 'polypeptide(L)'
;MKRNLLAIAIPALLVAAGANASIEVWNKDGNKVDFYGRVKAANNITDRGQVGEGDDTSARLGMSGQTQITDGITGYGRWEYEAKAGKDSSNEVRYAFAGLNFGDFGSFDYGRNDGVLKAITAYTDVLPQFGGDAANNEWNVLSARTKAVATYRNNNLFGLTDDISFALQYADNGDNSNTKDRFKSEAFDDDVSREAYGANAQWRIFDTGLTAGAGYAQSSSSEHRHSTWTTGIKYDNYNLYLAANYFQSKIKENKPVTNHNGRSYNADEKIKGFELVAQYGIDLEVGRLTPSLAYVQHKQSYDHAHYANHSSSSPLVKYVSLGATYDLNKNFSAIVEYKFNLLDRKDIGAAENTKVQRGKHSDKPGTKDVLGVGLIYQF
;
A
#
# COMPACT_ATOMS: atom_id res chain seq x y z
N MET A 1 -1.16 1.88 -47.65
CA MET A 1 -1.72 2.53 -46.45
C MET A 1 -0.85 2.16 -45.29
N LYS A 2 -0.05 3.10 -44.79
CA LYS A 2 0.81 2.92 -43.60
C LYS A 2 -0.11 3.01 -42.39
N ARG A 3 -0.36 1.90 -41.70
CA ARG A 3 -1.00 1.89 -40.39
C ARG A 3 0.00 2.50 -39.41
N ASN A 4 -0.27 3.71 -38.97
CA ASN A 4 0.39 4.28 -37.83
C ASN A 4 -0.05 3.46 -36.62
N LEU A 5 0.82 2.60 -36.12
CA LEU A 5 0.71 1.99 -34.81
C LEU A 5 0.91 3.11 -33.79
N LEU A 6 -0.17 3.78 -33.40
CA LEU A 6 -0.20 4.57 -32.17
C LEU A 6 -0.04 3.55 -31.03
N ALA A 7 1.15 3.46 -30.48
CA ALA A 7 1.37 2.82 -29.20
C ALA A 7 0.59 3.66 -28.18
N ILE A 8 -0.64 3.25 -27.88
CA ILE A 8 -1.40 3.80 -26.76
C ILE A 8 -0.64 3.38 -25.53
N ALA A 9 0.09 4.32 -24.92
CA ALA A 9 0.74 4.12 -23.66
C ALA A 9 -0.36 3.78 -22.64
N ILE A 10 -0.44 2.52 -22.23
CA ILE A 10 -1.24 2.18 -21.06
C ILE A 10 -0.63 2.97 -19.90
N PRO A 11 -1.45 3.74 -19.18
CA PRO A 11 -0.94 4.59 -18.10
C PRO A 11 -0.13 3.77 -17.11
N ALA A 12 0.93 4.38 -16.58
CA ALA A 12 1.93 3.84 -15.67
C ALA A 12 1.41 3.13 -14.38
N LEU A 13 0.11 2.99 -14.21
CA LEU A 13 -0.53 2.19 -13.15
C LEU A 13 -0.23 0.68 -13.23
N LEU A 14 0.27 0.18 -14.37
CA LEU A 14 0.81 -1.18 -14.48
C LEU A 14 2.28 -1.25 -14.06
N VAL A 15 2.91 -0.10 -13.82
CA VAL A 15 4.35 0.05 -13.57
C VAL A 15 4.65 0.36 -12.09
N ALA A 16 3.93 -0.21 -11.16
CA ALA A 16 4.33 -0.13 -9.75
C ALA A 16 5.41 -1.19 -9.46
N ALA A 17 6.61 -0.72 -9.16
CA ALA A 17 7.73 -1.45 -8.55
C ALA A 17 8.02 -2.84 -9.17
N GLY A 18 8.74 -2.88 -10.28
CA GLY A 18 9.21 -4.09 -10.92
C GLY A 18 9.11 -4.14 -12.44
N ALA A 19 8.55 -3.11 -13.07
CA ALA A 19 8.29 -3.09 -14.51
C ALA A 19 9.54 -2.88 -15.40
N ASN A 20 10.71 -2.69 -14.81
CA ASN A 20 11.93 -2.53 -15.60
C ASN A 20 12.51 -3.85 -16.13
N ALA A 21 11.93 -4.98 -15.78
CA ALA A 21 12.44 -6.31 -16.09
C ALA A 21 11.38 -7.28 -16.63
N SER A 22 10.25 -6.80 -17.18
CA SER A 22 9.26 -7.70 -17.79
C SER A 22 9.77 -8.27 -19.11
N ILE A 23 9.41 -9.54 -19.38
CA ILE A 23 9.68 -10.22 -20.64
C ILE A 23 8.43 -10.12 -21.51
N GLU A 24 8.53 -9.44 -22.64
CA GLU A 24 7.49 -9.47 -23.66
C GLU A 24 7.46 -10.85 -24.30
N VAL A 25 6.38 -11.59 -24.09
CA VAL A 25 6.21 -12.96 -24.58
C VAL A 25 5.47 -12.98 -25.90
N TRP A 26 4.57 -12.03 -26.10
CA TRP A 26 3.74 -11.93 -27.28
C TRP A 26 3.42 -10.47 -27.61
N ASN A 27 3.62 -10.09 -28.87
CA ASN A 27 3.23 -8.76 -29.36
C ASN A 27 2.90 -8.86 -30.85
N LYS A 28 1.65 -9.15 -31.17
CA LYS A 28 1.19 -9.32 -32.55
C LYS A 28 -0.32 -9.02 -32.67
N ASP A 29 -0.71 -8.44 -33.81
CA ASP A 29 -2.10 -8.22 -34.20
C ASP A 29 -2.89 -7.42 -33.14
N GLY A 30 -2.26 -6.42 -32.50
CA GLY A 30 -2.89 -5.61 -31.45
C GLY A 30 -2.96 -6.28 -30.08
N ASN A 31 -2.36 -7.47 -29.94
CA ASN A 31 -2.27 -8.17 -28.66
C ASN A 31 -0.85 -8.08 -28.10
N LYS A 32 -0.74 -7.83 -26.80
CA LYS A 32 0.52 -7.84 -26.07
C LYS A 32 0.37 -8.62 -24.78
N VAL A 33 1.36 -9.46 -24.47
CA VAL A 33 1.45 -10.20 -23.19
C VAL A 33 2.86 -10.07 -22.65
N ASP A 34 2.97 -9.62 -21.41
CA ASP A 34 4.22 -9.51 -20.68
C ASP A 34 4.18 -10.45 -19.47
N PHE A 35 5.30 -11.16 -19.23
CA PHE A 35 5.55 -11.88 -17.98
C PHE A 35 6.59 -11.14 -17.17
N TYR A 36 6.42 -11.15 -15.87
CA TYR A 36 7.38 -10.61 -14.92
C TYR A 36 7.43 -11.45 -13.66
N GLY A 37 8.55 -11.40 -12.99
CA GLY A 37 8.72 -12.12 -11.75
C GLY A 37 9.81 -11.54 -10.87
N ARG A 38 9.77 -11.90 -9.59
CA ARG A 38 10.76 -11.48 -8.61
C ARG A 38 10.98 -12.56 -7.58
N VAL A 39 12.25 -12.85 -7.29
CA VAL A 39 12.65 -13.58 -6.09
C VAL A 39 13.37 -12.61 -5.18
N LYS A 40 12.88 -12.45 -3.96
CA LYS A 40 13.49 -11.67 -2.89
C LYS A 40 13.94 -12.66 -1.81
N ALA A 41 15.25 -12.83 -1.65
CA ALA A 41 15.86 -13.58 -0.56
C ALA A 41 16.30 -12.57 0.50
N ALA A 42 15.57 -12.46 1.61
CA ALA A 42 15.81 -11.44 2.61
C ALA A 42 15.66 -11.98 4.02
N ASN A 43 16.39 -11.37 4.96
CA ASN A 43 16.32 -11.71 6.37
C ASN A 43 16.29 -10.44 7.23
N ASN A 44 15.44 -10.45 8.26
CA ASN A 44 15.30 -9.41 9.25
C ASN A 44 15.98 -9.85 10.55
N ILE A 45 17.06 -9.20 10.89
CA ILE A 45 17.90 -9.51 12.05
C ILE A 45 17.52 -8.56 13.18
N THR A 46 17.00 -9.11 14.28
CA THR A 46 16.61 -8.40 15.49
C THR A 46 16.65 -9.34 16.69
N ASP A 47 16.25 -8.87 17.89
CA ASP A 47 16.17 -9.72 19.08
C ASP A 47 15.19 -10.88 18.87
N ARG A 48 15.56 -12.06 19.31
CA ARG A 48 14.77 -13.29 19.16
C ARG A 48 13.35 -13.14 19.72
N GLY A 49 12.36 -13.48 18.91
CA GLY A 49 10.94 -13.43 19.24
C GLY A 49 10.31 -12.04 19.07
N GLN A 50 10.98 -11.10 18.41
CA GLN A 50 10.38 -9.83 18.00
C GLN A 50 9.50 -10.03 16.77
N VAL A 51 8.45 -9.20 16.66
CA VAL A 51 7.61 -9.16 15.44
C VAL A 51 8.48 -8.79 14.24
N GLY A 52 8.35 -9.54 13.17
CA GLY A 52 9.11 -9.32 11.93
C GLY A 52 10.52 -9.89 11.94
N GLU A 53 10.96 -10.62 13.00
CA GLU A 53 12.24 -11.34 13.02
C GLU A 53 12.25 -12.49 12.02
N GLY A 54 13.37 -12.65 11.34
CA GLY A 54 13.72 -13.86 10.61
C GLY A 54 13.58 -13.74 9.10
N ASP A 55 13.44 -14.87 8.46
CA ASP A 55 13.42 -15.02 7.01
C ASP A 55 12.17 -14.38 6.38
N ASP A 56 12.37 -13.41 5.48
CA ASP A 56 11.34 -12.70 4.70
C ASP A 56 11.48 -13.01 3.18
N THR A 57 11.92 -14.24 2.89
CA THR A 57 12.07 -14.70 1.51
C THR A 57 10.73 -14.88 0.83
N SER A 58 10.60 -14.35 -0.39
CA SER A 58 9.38 -14.49 -1.19
C SER A 58 9.69 -14.58 -2.68
N ALA A 59 8.76 -15.17 -3.43
CA ALA A 59 8.79 -15.22 -4.88
C ALA A 59 7.46 -14.70 -5.44
N ARG A 60 7.53 -13.93 -6.51
CA ARG A 60 6.37 -13.43 -7.25
C ARG A 60 6.45 -13.84 -8.71
N LEU A 61 5.28 -14.16 -9.26
CA LEU A 61 5.10 -14.34 -10.69
C LEU A 61 3.84 -13.60 -11.11
N GLY A 62 3.92 -12.87 -12.19
CA GLY A 62 2.79 -12.14 -12.73
C GLY A 62 2.80 -12.09 -14.24
N MET A 63 1.63 -11.79 -14.78
CA MET A 63 1.47 -11.47 -16.18
C MET A 63 0.53 -10.29 -16.35
N SER A 64 0.75 -9.50 -17.38
CA SER A 64 -0.17 -8.48 -17.84
C SER A 64 -0.40 -8.67 -19.35
N GLY A 65 -1.59 -8.35 -19.80
CA GLY A 65 -1.94 -8.46 -21.19
C GLY A 65 -2.85 -7.32 -21.62
N GLN A 66 -2.81 -7.03 -22.91
CA GLN A 66 -3.71 -6.09 -23.56
C GLN A 66 -4.09 -6.57 -24.95
N THR A 67 -5.27 -6.20 -25.39
CA THR A 67 -5.78 -6.47 -26.72
C THR A 67 -6.53 -5.28 -27.27
N GLN A 68 -6.24 -4.88 -28.50
CA GLN A 68 -6.99 -3.85 -29.18
C GLN A 68 -8.32 -4.41 -29.68
N ILE A 69 -9.44 -3.85 -29.19
CA ILE A 69 -10.79 -4.26 -29.58
C ILE A 69 -11.28 -3.42 -30.75
N THR A 70 -11.12 -2.10 -30.65
CA THR A 70 -11.38 -1.12 -31.72
C THR A 70 -10.29 -0.06 -31.73
N ASP A 71 -10.34 0.90 -32.66
CA ASP A 71 -9.36 1.99 -32.69
C ASP A 71 -9.33 2.85 -31.41
N GLY A 72 -10.41 2.87 -30.63
CA GLY A 72 -10.52 3.67 -29.39
C GLY A 72 -10.68 2.83 -28.12
N ILE A 73 -10.72 1.50 -28.22
CA ILE A 73 -10.99 0.63 -27.08
C ILE A 73 -9.92 -0.46 -26.98
N THR A 74 -9.25 -0.55 -25.82
CA THR A 74 -8.29 -1.60 -25.51
C THR A 74 -8.76 -2.37 -24.27
N GLY A 75 -8.87 -3.70 -24.37
CA GLY A 75 -9.05 -4.59 -23.23
C GLY A 75 -7.71 -4.84 -22.57
N TYR A 76 -7.68 -4.95 -21.25
CA TYR A 76 -6.46 -5.27 -20.51
C TYR A 76 -6.75 -6.12 -19.28
N GLY A 77 -5.71 -6.79 -18.77
CA GLY A 77 -5.79 -7.56 -17.55
C GLY A 77 -4.43 -7.77 -16.90
N ARG A 78 -4.45 -8.06 -15.61
CA ARG A 78 -3.27 -8.38 -14.82
C ARG A 78 -3.58 -9.47 -13.81
N TRP A 79 -2.64 -10.39 -13.67
CA TRP A 79 -2.61 -11.37 -12.59
C TRP A 79 -1.23 -11.40 -11.95
N GLU A 80 -1.17 -11.49 -10.61
CA GLU A 80 0.08 -11.62 -9.86
C GLU A 80 -0.13 -12.49 -8.62
N TYR A 81 0.75 -13.44 -8.45
CA TYR A 81 0.78 -14.37 -7.34
C TYR A 81 2.07 -14.22 -6.55
N GLU A 82 2.00 -14.30 -5.22
CA GLU A 82 3.14 -14.29 -4.32
C GLU A 82 3.14 -15.53 -3.45
N ALA A 83 4.29 -16.21 -3.40
CA ALA A 83 4.61 -17.27 -2.47
C ALA A 83 5.65 -16.74 -1.47
N LYS A 84 5.29 -16.70 -0.19
CA LYS A 84 6.21 -16.42 0.90
C LYS A 84 6.85 -17.72 1.34
N ALA A 85 8.17 -17.81 1.23
CA ALA A 85 8.97 -19.00 1.57
C ALA A 85 9.61 -18.90 2.96
N GLY A 86 9.54 -17.72 3.60
CA GLY A 86 10.11 -17.46 4.91
C GLY A 86 9.28 -17.99 6.08
N LYS A 87 9.54 -17.45 7.27
CA LYS A 87 8.94 -17.89 8.54
C LYS A 87 7.41 -17.93 8.53
N ASP A 88 6.77 -16.96 7.87
CA ASP A 88 5.32 -16.87 7.74
C ASP A 88 4.90 -17.31 6.33
N SER A 89 5.17 -18.58 6.00
CA SER A 89 4.84 -19.15 4.69
C SER A 89 3.34 -18.99 4.40
N SER A 90 3.03 -18.23 3.37
CA SER A 90 1.67 -17.98 2.91
C SER A 90 1.67 -17.70 1.42
N ASN A 91 0.54 -17.94 0.81
CA ASN A 91 0.36 -17.73 -0.61
C ASN A 91 -0.79 -16.77 -0.83
N GLU A 92 -0.61 -15.77 -1.70
CA GLU A 92 -1.70 -14.87 -2.03
C GLU A 92 -1.74 -14.52 -3.51
N VAL A 93 -2.94 -14.36 -4.04
CA VAL A 93 -3.18 -13.64 -5.29
C VAL A 93 -3.13 -12.15 -4.95
N ARG A 94 -2.12 -11.44 -5.45
CA ARG A 94 -1.91 -10.02 -5.18
C ARG A 94 -2.80 -9.16 -6.07
N TYR A 95 -2.86 -9.49 -7.36
CA TYR A 95 -3.70 -8.84 -8.37
C TYR A 95 -4.41 -9.89 -9.22
N ALA A 96 -5.67 -9.63 -9.53
CA ALA A 96 -6.47 -10.38 -10.48
C ALA A 96 -7.61 -9.49 -10.95
N PHE A 97 -7.43 -8.77 -12.04
CA PHE A 97 -8.44 -7.86 -12.57
C PHE A 97 -8.37 -7.79 -14.11
N ALA A 98 -9.47 -7.39 -14.70
CA ALA A 98 -9.57 -7.08 -16.12
C ALA A 98 -10.37 -5.78 -16.31
N GLY A 99 -10.12 -5.10 -17.42
CA GLY A 99 -10.73 -3.81 -17.68
C GLY A 99 -10.68 -3.38 -19.15
N LEU A 100 -11.27 -2.23 -19.39
CA LEU A 100 -11.30 -1.56 -20.68
C LEU A 100 -10.71 -0.15 -20.56
N ASN A 101 -9.93 0.23 -21.54
CA ASN A 101 -9.41 1.59 -21.70
C ASN A 101 -10.07 2.23 -22.91
N PHE A 102 -10.59 3.43 -22.75
CA PHE A 102 -11.33 4.24 -23.75
C PHE A 102 -10.53 5.49 -24.18
N GLY A 103 -9.20 5.41 -24.13
CA GLY A 103 -8.32 6.54 -24.44
C GLY A 103 -8.52 7.70 -23.47
N ASP A 104 -8.76 8.91 -23.98
CA ASP A 104 -8.95 10.13 -23.16
C ASP A 104 -10.16 10.04 -22.22
N PHE A 105 -11.11 9.19 -22.48
CA PHE A 105 -12.25 8.95 -21.57
C PHE A 105 -11.90 8.08 -20.37
N GLY A 106 -10.64 7.66 -20.25
CA GLY A 106 -10.14 6.91 -19.09
C GLY A 106 -10.33 5.40 -19.23
N SER A 107 -10.22 4.73 -18.08
CA SER A 107 -10.30 3.27 -18.00
C SER A 107 -11.21 2.82 -16.87
N PHE A 108 -11.77 1.65 -17.03
CA PHE A 108 -12.56 0.98 -16.00
C PHE A 108 -12.09 -0.46 -15.85
N ASP A 109 -11.84 -0.89 -14.62
CA ASP A 109 -11.50 -2.28 -14.30
C ASP A 109 -12.27 -2.81 -13.10
N TYR A 110 -12.35 -4.13 -13.03
CA TYR A 110 -12.95 -4.86 -11.91
C TYR A 110 -12.09 -6.05 -11.51
N GLY A 111 -11.98 -6.28 -10.21
CA GLY A 111 -11.32 -7.44 -9.62
C GLY A 111 -10.55 -7.12 -8.35
N ARG A 112 -9.50 -7.90 -8.05
CA ARG A 112 -8.57 -7.61 -6.96
C ARG A 112 -7.49 -6.66 -7.45
N ASN A 113 -7.51 -5.44 -6.94
CA ASN A 113 -6.62 -4.36 -7.35
C ASN A 113 -6.23 -3.47 -6.16
N ASP A 114 -5.37 -2.49 -6.37
CA ASP A 114 -5.03 -1.50 -5.35
C ASP A 114 -6.25 -0.66 -4.96
N GLY A 115 -6.39 -0.43 -3.67
CA GLY A 115 -7.33 0.56 -3.14
C GLY A 115 -6.98 1.96 -3.63
N VAL A 116 -8.00 2.77 -3.86
CA VAL A 116 -7.88 4.08 -4.52
C VAL A 116 -6.93 5.04 -3.79
N LEU A 117 -6.80 4.94 -2.46
CA LEU A 117 -5.90 5.80 -1.69
C LEU A 117 -4.43 5.42 -1.82
N LYS A 118 -4.13 4.20 -2.30
CA LYS A 118 -2.74 3.76 -2.48
C LYS A 118 -1.97 4.62 -3.47
N ALA A 119 -2.63 5.22 -4.44
CA ALA A 119 -2.01 6.13 -5.38
C ALA A 119 -1.27 7.30 -4.71
N ILE A 120 -1.64 7.64 -3.46
CA ILE A 120 -1.03 8.73 -2.68
C ILE A 120 -0.21 8.17 -1.51
N THR A 121 -0.74 7.19 -0.77
CA THR A 121 -0.02 6.60 0.37
C THR A 121 1.25 5.87 -0.05
N ALA A 122 1.33 5.42 -1.31
CA ALA A 122 2.52 4.80 -1.88
C ALA A 122 3.66 5.78 -2.23
N TYR A 123 3.47 7.10 -2.10
CA TYR A 123 4.59 8.02 -2.27
C TYR A 123 5.73 7.75 -1.28
N THR A 124 5.40 7.23 -0.11
CA THR A 124 6.39 6.87 0.92
C THR A 124 6.71 5.37 0.99
N ASP A 125 6.07 4.54 0.14
CA ASP A 125 6.30 3.08 0.04
C ASP A 125 7.44 2.76 -0.96
N VAL A 126 8.64 3.31 -0.70
CA VAL A 126 9.81 3.21 -1.61
C VAL A 126 11.08 2.73 -0.92
N LEU A 127 11.02 2.32 0.34
CA LEU A 127 12.17 1.86 1.11
C LEU A 127 12.61 0.44 0.69
N PRO A 128 13.88 0.08 0.86
CA PRO A 128 14.42 -1.21 0.40
C PRO A 128 13.75 -2.44 1.01
N GLN A 129 13.51 -2.42 2.32
CA GLN A 129 13.00 -3.56 3.08
C GLN A 129 11.76 -3.23 3.90
N PHE A 130 11.75 -2.08 4.55
CA PHE A 130 10.68 -1.62 5.43
C PHE A 130 9.85 -0.52 4.76
N GLY A 131 8.94 0.11 5.47
CA GLY A 131 8.08 1.17 4.93
C GLY A 131 6.75 0.67 4.38
N GLY A 132 6.05 1.55 3.68
CA GLY A 132 4.71 1.25 3.17
C GLY A 132 3.64 1.15 4.24
N ASP A 133 3.92 1.64 5.45
CA ASP A 133 2.99 1.53 6.57
C ASP A 133 1.68 2.26 6.30
N ALA A 134 1.71 3.43 5.66
CA ALA A 134 0.49 4.15 5.24
C ALA A 134 -0.29 3.42 4.15
N ALA A 135 0.41 2.75 3.23
CA ALA A 135 -0.17 2.06 2.09
C ALA A 135 -0.71 0.66 2.41
N ASN A 136 -0.24 0.03 3.51
CA ASN A 136 -0.50 -1.38 3.78
C ASN A 136 -1.01 -1.64 5.21
N ASN A 137 -1.46 -0.62 5.95
CA ASN A 137 -2.00 -0.82 7.29
C ASN A 137 -3.46 -1.29 7.30
N GLU A 138 -3.92 -1.76 8.45
CA GLU A 138 -5.27 -2.28 8.68
C GLU A 138 -6.33 -1.21 8.97
N TRP A 139 -5.93 0.04 9.22
CA TRP A 139 -6.81 1.13 9.63
C TRP A 139 -7.10 2.16 8.52
N ASN A 140 -6.48 2.04 7.35
CA ASN A 140 -6.80 2.90 6.21
C ASN A 140 -7.76 2.19 5.26
N VAL A 141 -8.88 2.82 4.95
CA VAL A 141 -9.85 2.31 3.97
C VAL A 141 -9.27 2.46 2.57
N LEU A 142 -9.36 1.41 1.74
CA LEU A 142 -8.93 1.41 0.34
C LEU A 142 -7.50 1.96 0.12
N SER A 143 -6.57 1.65 1.04
CA SER A 143 -5.13 1.98 0.89
C SER A 143 -4.29 0.78 0.48
N ALA A 144 -4.77 -0.44 0.69
CA ALA A 144 -4.10 -1.68 0.33
C ALA A 144 -4.79 -2.38 -0.86
N ARG A 145 -4.24 -3.51 -1.30
CA ARG A 145 -4.90 -4.36 -2.29
C ARG A 145 -6.23 -4.88 -1.76
N THR A 146 -7.29 -4.62 -2.49
CA THR A 146 -8.67 -4.91 -2.10
C THR A 146 -9.34 -5.81 -3.13
N LYS A 147 -10.17 -6.73 -2.68
CA LYS A 147 -10.99 -7.62 -3.52
C LYS A 147 -12.24 -6.89 -4.01
N ALA A 148 -12.82 -7.37 -5.11
CA ALA A 148 -14.10 -6.93 -5.65
C ALA A 148 -14.20 -5.40 -5.81
N VAL A 149 -13.13 -4.77 -6.31
CA VAL A 149 -13.12 -3.33 -6.58
C VAL A 149 -13.43 -3.04 -8.03
N ALA A 150 -14.38 -2.14 -8.25
CA ALA A 150 -14.67 -1.50 -9.51
C ALA A 150 -13.99 -0.13 -9.51
N THR A 151 -13.08 0.12 -10.44
CA THR A 151 -12.29 1.34 -10.46
C THR A 151 -12.36 2.03 -11.80
N TYR A 152 -12.75 3.29 -11.80
CA TYR A 152 -12.60 4.20 -12.92
C TYR A 152 -11.38 5.09 -12.71
N ARG A 153 -10.55 5.26 -13.75
CA ARG A 153 -9.36 6.13 -13.74
C ARG A 153 -9.33 7.01 -14.97
N ASN A 154 -8.94 8.26 -14.77
CA ASN A 154 -8.62 9.17 -15.85
C ASN A 154 -7.29 9.85 -15.54
N ASN A 155 -6.31 9.74 -16.45
CA ASN A 155 -4.93 10.16 -16.20
C ASN A 155 -4.52 11.43 -16.97
N ASN A 156 -5.43 12.02 -17.73
CA ASN A 156 -5.16 13.16 -18.57
C ASN A 156 -6.32 14.18 -18.60
N LEU A 157 -7.14 14.17 -17.54
CA LEU A 157 -8.32 15.04 -17.39
C LEU A 157 -9.14 15.12 -18.70
N PHE A 158 -9.52 13.94 -19.22
CA PHE A 158 -10.27 13.80 -20.50
C PHE A 158 -9.54 14.39 -21.73
N GLY A 159 -8.22 14.26 -21.77
CA GLY A 159 -7.39 14.80 -22.86
C GLY A 159 -7.08 16.29 -22.76
N LEU A 160 -7.49 16.95 -21.67
CA LEU A 160 -7.23 18.39 -21.48
C LEU A 160 -5.81 18.66 -20.99
N THR A 161 -5.26 17.80 -20.13
CA THR A 161 -3.88 17.90 -19.61
C THR A 161 -3.43 16.56 -19.02
N ASP A 162 -2.17 16.20 -19.26
CA ASP A 162 -1.53 15.03 -18.62
C ASP A 162 -1.09 15.31 -17.16
N ASP A 163 -1.25 16.54 -16.66
CA ASP A 163 -0.81 16.92 -15.33
C ASP A 163 -1.79 16.54 -14.23
N ILE A 164 -3.05 16.32 -14.58
CA ILE A 164 -4.10 15.98 -13.61
C ILE A 164 -4.63 14.58 -13.87
N SER A 165 -4.60 13.77 -12.84
CA SER A 165 -5.21 12.44 -12.83
C SER A 165 -6.15 12.28 -11.65
N PHE A 166 -7.18 11.44 -11.81
CA PHE A 166 -8.09 11.09 -10.73
C PHE A 166 -8.62 9.67 -10.88
N ALA A 167 -9.08 9.12 -9.77
CA ALA A 167 -9.74 7.82 -9.76
C ALA A 167 -10.93 7.81 -8.80
N LEU A 168 -11.95 7.02 -9.17
CA LEU A 168 -13.11 6.70 -8.38
C LEU A 168 -13.17 5.20 -8.18
N GLN A 169 -13.49 4.73 -6.99
CA GLN A 169 -13.53 3.30 -6.70
C GLN A 169 -14.72 2.95 -5.81
N TYR A 170 -15.34 1.83 -6.14
CA TYR A 170 -16.33 1.14 -5.32
C TYR A 170 -15.84 -0.27 -5.03
N ALA A 171 -15.97 -0.73 -3.79
CA ALA A 171 -15.70 -2.10 -3.38
C ALA A 171 -16.97 -2.74 -2.86
N ASP A 172 -17.41 -3.79 -3.53
CA ASP A 172 -18.53 -4.62 -3.09
C ASP A 172 -18.05 -5.56 -1.97
N ASN A 173 -18.76 -5.56 -0.84
CA ASN A 173 -18.36 -6.29 0.35
C ASN A 173 -16.89 -6.06 0.72
N GLY A 174 -16.48 -4.81 0.64
CA GLY A 174 -15.10 -4.31 0.69
C GLY A 174 -14.28 -4.83 1.86
N ASP A 175 -14.04 -6.13 1.79
CA ASP A 175 -13.11 -6.81 2.65
C ASP A 175 -11.71 -6.36 2.24
N ASN A 176 -11.37 -5.15 2.65
CA ASN A 176 -10.00 -4.71 2.66
C ASN A 176 -9.24 -5.78 3.42
N SER A 177 -8.36 -6.51 2.75
CA SER A 177 -7.61 -7.62 3.34
C SER A 177 -6.88 -7.24 4.63
N ASN A 178 -6.67 -5.95 4.87
CA ASN A 178 -6.01 -5.40 6.04
C ASN A 178 -6.98 -5.01 7.17
N THR A 179 -8.28 -4.76 6.90
CA THR A 179 -9.27 -4.47 7.95
C THR A 179 -9.92 -5.73 8.51
N LYS A 180 -9.69 -6.88 7.87
CA LYS A 180 -10.35 -8.15 8.16
C LYS A 180 -10.22 -8.60 9.63
N ASP A 181 -9.04 -8.45 10.19
CA ASP A 181 -8.76 -8.99 11.53
C ASP A 181 -9.21 -8.05 12.65
N ARG A 182 -9.37 -6.76 12.37
CA ARG A 182 -9.74 -5.78 13.37
C ARG A 182 -11.23 -5.83 13.74
N PHE A 183 -12.08 -6.24 12.81
CA PHE A 183 -13.52 -6.34 12.97
C PHE A 183 -14.01 -7.79 13.17
N LYS A 184 -13.13 -8.78 13.09
CA LYS A 184 -13.40 -10.15 13.56
C LYS A 184 -13.25 -10.22 15.08
N SER A 185 -14.20 -9.66 15.80
CA SER A 185 -14.48 -10.21 17.13
C SER A 185 -15.35 -11.44 16.95
N GLU A 186 -15.13 -12.49 17.75
CA GLU A 186 -15.93 -13.72 17.75
C GLU A 186 -17.43 -13.50 18.02
N ALA A 187 -17.86 -12.24 18.15
CA ALA A 187 -19.22 -11.80 18.39
C ALA A 187 -19.88 -11.15 17.17
N PHE A 188 -19.20 -10.99 16.03
CA PHE A 188 -19.76 -10.38 14.84
C PHE A 188 -20.05 -11.41 13.77
N ASP A 189 -21.31 -11.51 13.44
CA ASP A 189 -21.86 -12.33 12.37
C ASP A 189 -21.13 -12.07 11.05
N ASP A 190 -20.67 -13.12 10.36
CA ASP A 190 -19.96 -13.06 9.07
C ASP A 190 -20.82 -12.42 7.94
N ASP A 191 -22.09 -12.13 8.21
CA ASP A 191 -23.07 -11.62 7.24
C ASP A 191 -23.15 -10.08 7.15
N VAL A 192 -22.26 -9.33 7.79
CA VAL A 192 -22.30 -7.87 7.69
C VAL A 192 -21.64 -7.40 6.41
N SER A 193 -22.48 -7.06 5.44
CA SER A 193 -22.05 -6.38 4.19
C SER A 193 -21.27 -5.10 4.50
N ARG A 194 -20.08 -4.95 3.91
CA ARG A 194 -19.20 -3.79 4.07
C ARG A 194 -18.85 -3.22 2.72
N GLU A 195 -19.67 -2.30 2.29
CA GLU A 195 -19.38 -1.54 1.08
C GLU A 195 -18.37 -0.45 1.38
N ALA A 196 -17.46 -0.21 0.43
CA ALA A 196 -16.52 0.89 0.51
C ALA A 196 -16.50 1.67 -0.80
N TYR A 197 -16.31 2.97 -0.70
CA TYR A 197 -16.11 3.84 -1.85
C TYR A 197 -15.05 4.89 -1.54
N GLY A 198 -14.39 5.35 -2.57
CA GLY A 198 -13.37 6.36 -2.42
C GLY A 198 -12.98 7.02 -3.73
N ALA A 199 -12.22 8.08 -3.59
CA ALA A 199 -11.67 8.85 -4.70
C ALA A 199 -10.29 9.39 -4.36
N ASN A 200 -9.48 9.62 -5.37
CA ASN A 200 -8.25 10.41 -5.29
C ASN A 200 -8.13 11.37 -6.48
N ALA A 201 -7.31 12.39 -6.29
CA ALA A 201 -6.81 13.23 -7.36
C ALA A 201 -5.34 13.52 -7.13
N GLN A 202 -4.58 13.60 -8.22
CA GLN A 202 -3.16 13.95 -8.22
C GLN A 202 -2.90 15.04 -9.26
N TRP A 203 -2.02 15.94 -8.91
CA TRP A 203 -1.55 17.00 -9.77
C TRP A 203 -0.03 16.95 -9.87
N ARG A 204 0.47 16.64 -11.07
CA ARG A 204 1.86 16.82 -11.45
C ARG A 204 2.06 18.31 -11.74
N ILE A 205 2.87 18.98 -10.92
CA ILE A 205 3.03 20.42 -10.97
C ILE A 205 3.99 20.76 -12.10
N PHE A 206 3.47 20.82 -13.30
CA PHE A 206 4.22 21.06 -14.55
C PHE A 206 5.50 20.19 -14.62
N ASP A 207 6.56 20.70 -15.20
CA ASP A 207 7.85 20.00 -15.35
C ASP A 207 8.80 20.18 -14.14
N THR A 208 8.26 20.49 -12.96
CA THR A 208 9.07 20.71 -11.75
C THR A 208 9.59 19.45 -11.08
N GLY A 209 9.05 18.29 -11.43
CA GLY A 209 9.26 17.02 -10.71
C GLY A 209 8.38 16.87 -9.47
N LEU A 210 7.58 17.88 -9.11
CA LEU A 210 6.66 17.82 -7.98
C LEU A 210 5.32 17.20 -8.38
N THR A 211 4.79 16.33 -7.52
CA THR A 211 3.42 15.82 -7.62
C THR A 211 2.75 15.94 -6.25
N ALA A 212 1.58 16.54 -6.22
CA ALA A 212 0.73 16.61 -5.03
C ALA A 212 -0.51 15.74 -5.23
N GLY A 213 -1.02 15.13 -4.16
CA GLY A 213 -2.20 14.30 -4.24
C GLY A 213 -3.02 14.33 -2.95
N ALA A 214 -4.33 14.10 -3.09
CA ALA A 214 -5.25 13.93 -1.98
C ALA A 214 -6.31 12.89 -2.32
N GLY A 215 -6.83 12.23 -1.29
CA GLY A 215 -7.88 11.24 -1.46
C GLY A 215 -8.71 11.02 -0.20
N TYR A 216 -9.88 10.47 -0.41
CA TYR A 216 -10.82 10.10 0.64
C TYR A 216 -11.47 8.76 0.32
N ALA A 217 -11.63 7.93 1.34
CA ALA A 217 -12.38 6.69 1.25
C ALA A 217 -13.20 6.44 2.50
N GLN A 218 -14.33 5.78 2.35
CA GLN A 218 -15.23 5.41 3.44
C GLN A 218 -15.77 4.00 3.24
N SER A 219 -15.85 3.26 4.33
CA SER A 219 -16.56 2.00 4.44
C SER A 219 -17.63 2.12 5.52
N SER A 220 -18.79 1.53 5.29
CA SER A 220 -19.90 1.55 6.25
C SER A 220 -20.47 0.15 6.42
N SER A 221 -20.77 -0.21 7.66
CA SER A 221 -21.53 -1.40 8.03
C SER A 221 -22.69 -0.99 8.93
N SER A 222 -23.53 -1.93 9.34
CA SER A 222 -24.60 -1.69 10.31
C SER A 222 -24.07 -1.20 11.67
N GLU A 223 -22.81 -1.53 12.00
CA GLU A 223 -22.24 -1.28 13.32
C GLU A 223 -21.20 -0.16 13.34
N HIS A 224 -20.45 0.01 12.25
CA HIS A 224 -19.32 0.94 12.18
C HIS A 224 -19.35 1.79 10.91
N ARG A 225 -18.86 3.01 11.02
CA ARG A 225 -18.44 3.85 9.90
C ARG A 225 -16.94 4.09 9.99
N HIS A 226 -16.24 3.68 8.96
CA HIS A 226 -14.79 3.85 8.87
C HIS A 226 -14.47 4.77 7.69
N SER A 227 -13.72 5.83 7.94
CA SER A 227 -13.30 6.77 6.90
C SER A 227 -11.83 7.08 7.00
N THR A 228 -11.18 7.28 5.85
CA THR A 228 -9.78 7.69 5.75
C THR A 228 -9.66 8.82 4.75
N TRP A 229 -8.91 9.86 5.09
CA TRP A 229 -8.41 10.81 4.13
C TRP A 229 -6.87 10.84 4.15
N THR A 230 -6.27 11.10 3.03
CA THR A 230 -4.82 11.19 2.89
C THR A 230 -4.45 12.34 1.97
N THR A 231 -3.27 12.90 2.22
CA THR A 231 -2.62 13.83 1.30
C THR A 231 -1.14 13.53 1.25
N GLY A 232 -0.52 13.81 0.11
CA GLY A 232 0.90 13.58 -0.08
C GLY A 232 1.49 14.54 -1.10
N ILE A 233 2.78 14.72 -1.00
CA ILE A 233 3.59 15.41 -1.98
C ILE A 233 4.86 14.60 -2.21
N LYS A 234 5.29 14.52 -3.46
CA LYS A 234 6.59 13.94 -3.83
C LYS A 234 7.32 14.84 -4.82
N TYR A 235 8.63 14.82 -4.73
CA TYR A 235 9.56 15.36 -5.70
C TYR A 235 10.39 14.22 -6.27
N ASP A 236 10.44 14.12 -7.59
CA ASP A 236 11.17 13.09 -8.30
C ASP A 236 11.86 13.70 -9.52
N ASN A 237 13.07 14.21 -9.31
CA ASN A 237 13.89 14.80 -10.37
C ASN A 237 15.37 14.85 -9.93
N TYR A 238 16.30 14.96 -10.88
CA TYR A 238 17.75 15.06 -10.64
C TYR A 238 18.31 13.98 -9.73
N ASN A 239 17.86 12.72 -9.90
CA ASN A 239 18.23 11.57 -9.06
C ASN A 239 17.79 11.70 -7.58
N LEU A 240 17.09 12.77 -7.21
CA LEU A 240 16.58 13.02 -5.88
C LEU A 240 15.09 12.68 -5.82
N TYR A 241 14.73 11.79 -4.90
CA TYR A 241 13.35 11.50 -4.54
C TYR A 241 13.08 11.96 -3.10
N LEU A 242 12.10 12.81 -2.92
CA LEU A 242 11.59 13.24 -1.62
C LEU A 242 10.09 12.99 -1.59
N ALA A 243 9.57 12.45 -0.51
CA ALA A 243 8.14 12.27 -0.34
C ALA A 243 7.68 12.52 1.09
N ALA A 244 6.48 13.05 1.21
CA ALA A 244 5.75 13.19 2.46
C ALA A 244 4.33 12.69 2.28
N ASN A 245 3.83 11.93 3.25
CA ASN A 245 2.44 11.50 3.32
C ASN A 245 1.87 11.79 4.69
N TYR A 246 0.62 12.21 4.73
CA TYR A 246 -0.18 12.30 5.94
C TYR A 246 -1.53 11.65 5.69
N PHE A 247 -2.00 10.86 6.66
CA PHE A 247 -3.35 10.32 6.66
C PHE A 247 -4.04 10.45 8.01
N GLN A 248 -5.34 10.44 7.98
CA GLN A 248 -6.17 10.28 9.16
C GLN A 248 -7.32 9.31 8.88
N SER A 249 -7.40 8.27 9.70
CA SER A 249 -8.52 7.34 9.74
C SER A 249 -9.37 7.61 10.97
N LYS A 250 -10.69 7.51 10.79
CA LYS A 250 -11.67 7.63 11.87
C LYS A 250 -12.63 6.44 11.81
N ILE A 251 -12.73 5.73 12.93
CA ILE A 251 -13.66 4.63 13.12
C ILE A 251 -14.71 5.10 14.12
N LYS A 252 -15.97 5.11 13.70
CA LYS A 252 -17.11 5.49 14.52
C LYS A 252 -17.99 4.28 14.77
N GLU A 253 -18.35 4.08 16.03
CA GLU A 253 -19.40 3.14 16.41
C GLU A 253 -20.77 3.72 16.08
N ASN A 254 -21.62 2.97 15.37
CA ASN A 254 -23.01 3.39 15.09
C ASN A 254 -23.91 3.20 16.31
N LYS A 255 -23.52 2.33 17.23
CA LYS A 255 -24.23 2.07 18.48
C LYS A 255 -23.32 2.32 19.68
N PRO A 256 -23.81 2.94 20.74
CA PRO A 256 -23.03 3.11 21.97
C PRO A 256 -22.65 1.75 22.56
N VAL A 257 -21.38 1.62 22.97
CA VAL A 257 -20.90 0.47 23.73
C VAL A 257 -21.31 0.66 25.19
N THR A 258 -21.93 -0.36 25.80
CA THR A 258 -22.32 -0.30 27.21
C THR A 258 -21.30 -1.05 28.05
N ASN A 259 -20.72 -0.39 29.05
CA ASN A 259 -19.79 -1.03 29.97
C ASN A 259 -20.49 -1.88 31.04
N HIS A 260 -19.73 -2.66 31.82
CA HIS A 260 -20.25 -3.48 32.91
C HIS A 260 -21.06 -2.73 33.98
N ASN A 261 -20.92 -1.40 34.06
CA ASN A 261 -21.64 -0.53 35.00
C ASN A 261 -22.90 0.09 34.36
N GLY A 262 -23.34 -0.37 33.19
CA GLY A 262 -24.57 0.10 32.51
C GLY A 262 -24.42 1.49 31.88
N ARG A 263 -23.21 2.05 31.77
CA ARG A 263 -23.00 3.35 31.10
C ARG A 263 -22.68 3.12 29.62
N SER A 264 -23.43 3.78 28.77
CA SER A 264 -23.21 3.76 27.31
C SER A 264 -22.34 4.94 26.88
N TYR A 265 -21.40 4.69 25.96
CA TYR A 265 -20.49 5.67 25.37
C TYR A 265 -20.16 5.31 23.92
N ASN A 266 -19.82 6.31 23.12
CA ASN A 266 -19.31 6.11 21.76
C ASN A 266 -17.79 5.89 21.83
N ALA A 267 -17.32 4.75 21.39
CA ALA A 267 -15.90 4.42 21.34
C ALA A 267 -15.29 4.84 19.99
N ASP A 268 -15.38 6.14 19.66
CA ASP A 268 -14.77 6.65 18.43
C ASP A 268 -13.25 6.58 18.51
N GLU A 269 -12.64 5.98 17.50
CA GLU A 269 -11.21 5.84 17.37
C GLU A 269 -10.68 6.70 16.22
N LYS A 270 -9.54 7.33 16.43
CA LYS A 270 -8.84 8.14 15.44
C LYS A 270 -7.38 7.72 15.32
N ILE A 271 -6.93 7.44 14.10
CA ILE A 271 -5.54 7.10 13.80
C ILE A 271 -5.00 8.16 12.84
N LYS A 272 -3.81 8.65 13.13
CA LYS A 272 -3.10 9.62 12.30
C LYS A 272 -1.72 9.09 11.99
N GLY A 273 -1.32 9.16 10.73
CA GLY A 273 0.02 8.81 10.28
C GLY A 273 0.70 9.94 9.55
N PHE A 274 2.00 10.03 9.75
CA PHE A 274 2.89 10.93 9.05
C PHE A 274 4.15 10.19 8.65
N GLU A 275 4.52 10.29 7.38
CA GLU A 275 5.68 9.63 6.82
C GLU A 275 6.49 10.59 5.96
N LEU A 276 7.81 10.51 6.07
CA LEU A 276 8.78 11.23 5.25
C LEU A 276 9.79 10.23 4.68
N VAL A 277 10.15 10.40 3.42
CA VAL A 277 11.18 9.62 2.74
C VAL A 277 12.06 10.52 1.90
N ALA A 278 13.36 10.24 1.92
CA ALA A 278 14.36 10.82 1.04
C ALA A 278 15.22 9.71 0.44
N GLN A 279 15.46 9.77 -0.88
CA GLN A 279 16.37 8.88 -1.60
C GLN A 279 17.21 9.67 -2.59
N TYR A 280 18.43 9.22 -2.84
CA TYR A 280 19.30 9.83 -3.86
C TYR A 280 20.01 8.74 -4.67
N GLY A 281 19.84 8.78 -5.98
CA GLY A 281 20.47 7.83 -6.89
C GLY A 281 21.88 8.27 -7.28
N ILE A 282 22.86 7.39 -7.08
CA ILE A 282 24.26 7.57 -7.41
C ILE A 282 24.62 6.53 -8.46
N ASP A 283 24.86 6.99 -9.70
CA ASP A 283 25.32 6.11 -10.77
C ASP A 283 26.81 5.80 -10.55
N LEU A 284 27.15 4.52 -10.51
CA LEU A 284 28.49 4.02 -10.33
C LEU A 284 29.01 3.39 -11.65
N GLU A 285 30.27 3.06 -11.71
CA GLU A 285 30.84 2.35 -12.86
C GLU A 285 30.10 1.04 -13.17
N VAL A 286 29.67 0.34 -12.11
CA VAL A 286 28.80 -0.83 -12.21
C VAL A 286 27.53 -0.57 -11.38
N GLY A 287 26.41 -0.39 -12.08
CA GLY A 287 25.10 -0.27 -11.43
C GLY A 287 24.83 1.09 -10.77
N ARG A 288 23.84 1.10 -9.86
CA ARG A 288 23.35 2.32 -9.21
C ARG A 288 23.14 2.08 -7.71
N LEU A 289 23.72 2.94 -6.89
CA LEU A 289 23.50 2.95 -5.44
C LEU A 289 22.41 3.99 -5.09
N THR A 290 21.38 3.59 -4.36
CA THR A 290 20.30 4.47 -3.91
C THR A 290 20.20 4.42 -2.40
N PRO A 291 20.94 5.27 -1.64
CA PRO A 291 20.72 5.47 -0.22
C PRO A 291 19.33 6.04 0.06
N SER A 292 18.75 5.68 1.18
CA SER A 292 17.43 6.11 1.64
C SER A 292 17.41 6.44 3.12
N LEU A 293 16.60 7.44 3.48
CA LEU A 293 16.30 7.85 4.86
C LEU A 293 14.80 8.03 4.98
N ALA A 294 14.21 7.54 6.08
CA ALA A 294 12.80 7.72 6.33
C ALA A 294 12.50 8.01 7.80
N TYR A 295 11.40 8.72 8.03
CA TYR A 295 10.74 8.84 9.32
C TYR A 295 9.28 8.45 9.19
N VAL A 296 8.82 7.54 10.05
CA VAL A 296 7.44 7.06 10.08
C VAL A 296 6.89 7.17 11.49
N GLN A 297 5.69 7.75 11.62
CA GLN A 297 4.98 7.82 12.88
C GLN A 297 3.47 7.69 12.67
N HIS A 298 2.85 6.69 13.30
CA HIS A 298 1.41 6.54 13.39
C HIS A 298 0.98 6.56 14.85
N LYS A 299 -0.12 7.26 15.14
CA LYS A 299 -0.69 7.41 16.49
C LYS A 299 -2.18 7.09 16.48
N GLN A 300 -2.61 6.40 17.49
CA GLN A 300 -4.00 6.12 17.80
C GLN A 300 -4.47 7.01 18.96
N SER A 301 -5.69 7.49 18.90
CA SER A 301 -6.37 8.21 19.99
C SER A 301 -7.82 7.83 20.07
N TYR A 302 -8.41 7.89 21.27
CA TYR A 302 -9.81 7.65 21.56
C TYR A 302 -10.46 8.93 22.04
N ASP A 303 -11.68 9.23 21.58
CA ASP A 303 -12.38 10.48 21.91
C ASP A 303 -12.94 10.50 23.36
N HIS A 304 -13.01 9.35 24.06
CA HIS A 304 -13.44 9.29 25.47
C HIS A 304 -12.47 8.47 26.34
N ALA A 305 -12.03 9.09 27.42
CA ALA A 305 -11.15 8.53 28.46
C ALA A 305 -11.84 7.49 29.36
N HIS A 306 -12.55 6.52 28.80
CA HIS A 306 -13.24 5.50 29.62
C HIS A 306 -12.38 4.31 29.99
N TYR A 307 -11.19 4.21 29.42
CA TYR A 307 -10.15 3.34 29.94
C TYR A 307 -9.33 4.14 30.94
N ALA A 308 -9.80 4.16 32.18
CA ALA A 308 -9.26 4.97 33.28
C ALA A 308 -7.75 4.77 33.60
N ASN A 309 -7.05 3.95 32.81
CA ASN A 309 -5.63 3.66 32.97
C ASN A 309 -4.81 3.76 31.67
N HIS A 310 -5.39 4.26 30.56
CA HIS A 310 -4.67 4.37 29.28
C HIS A 310 -4.59 5.82 28.83
N SER A 311 -3.43 6.23 28.34
CA SER A 311 -3.26 7.54 27.73
C SER A 311 -4.26 7.72 26.59
N SER A 312 -4.87 8.89 26.46
CA SER A 312 -5.80 9.24 25.39
C SER A 312 -5.17 9.15 23.99
N SER A 313 -3.87 8.91 23.89
CA SER A 313 -3.12 8.75 22.64
C SER A 313 -1.92 7.84 22.86
N SER A 314 -1.74 6.86 21.97
CA SER A 314 -0.57 5.97 21.96
C SER A 314 0.02 5.83 20.56
N PRO A 315 1.36 5.75 20.42
CA PRO A 315 1.99 5.47 19.16
C PRO A 315 1.74 4.00 18.76
N LEU A 316 1.43 3.77 17.48
CA LEU A 316 1.28 2.43 16.88
C LEU A 316 2.54 2.02 16.12
N VAL A 317 3.13 2.99 15.42
CA VAL A 317 4.36 2.86 14.64
C VAL A 317 5.18 4.12 14.88
N LYS A 318 6.48 3.97 15.12
CA LYS A 318 7.39 5.11 15.20
C LYS A 318 8.82 4.64 15.00
N TYR A 319 9.45 5.06 13.92
CA TYR A 319 10.84 4.71 13.64
C TYR A 319 11.53 5.71 12.71
N VAL A 320 12.86 5.66 12.71
CA VAL A 320 13.73 6.18 11.65
C VAL A 320 14.30 4.99 10.91
N SER A 321 14.38 5.08 9.60
CA SER A 321 15.03 4.06 8.76
C SER A 321 16.17 4.66 7.95
N LEU A 322 17.29 3.96 7.89
CA LEU A 322 18.45 4.27 7.05
C LEU A 322 18.76 3.02 6.23
N GLY A 323 18.73 3.14 4.91
CA GLY A 323 18.95 2.01 4.02
C GLY A 323 19.64 2.37 2.73
N ALA A 324 19.88 1.36 1.91
CA ALA A 324 20.36 1.50 0.55
C ALA A 324 19.91 0.31 -0.30
N THR A 325 19.61 0.60 -1.55
CA THR A 325 19.49 -0.37 -2.62
C THR A 325 20.71 -0.22 -3.54
N TYR A 326 21.36 -1.32 -3.88
CA TYR A 326 22.39 -1.35 -4.90
C TYR A 326 21.92 -2.21 -6.07
N ASP A 327 21.48 -1.55 -7.13
CA ASP A 327 21.10 -2.19 -8.39
C ASP A 327 22.36 -2.48 -9.19
N LEU A 328 22.82 -3.74 -9.16
CA LEU A 328 23.98 -4.17 -9.96
C LEU A 328 23.68 -4.11 -11.46
N ASN A 329 22.43 -4.39 -11.81
CA ASN A 329 21.84 -4.20 -13.14
C ASN A 329 20.32 -4.17 -13.02
N LYS A 330 19.59 -4.06 -14.16
CA LYS A 330 18.12 -4.02 -14.18
C LYS A 330 17.40 -5.25 -13.58
N ASN A 331 18.14 -6.38 -13.43
CA ASN A 331 17.55 -7.64 -12.98
C ASN A 331 18.03 -8.06 -11.59
N PHE A 332 19.10 -7.50 -11.05
CA PHE A 332 19.68 -7.96 -9.78
C PHE A 332 20.06 -6.79 -8.88
N SER A 333 19.57 -6.83 -7.64
CA SER A 333 19.81 -5.81 -6.63
C SER A 333 20.18 -6.44 -5.28
N ALA A 334 20.98 -5.72 -4.50
CA ALA A 334 21.24 -5.99 -3.10
C ALA A 334 20.58 -4.87 -2.25
N ILE A 335 20.01 -5.23 -1.11
CA ILE A 335 19.36 -4.28 -0.20
C ILE A 335 19.90 -4.42 1.21
N VAL A 336 20.01 -3.29 1.88
CA VAL A 336 20.31 -3.20 3.30
C VAL A 336 19.48 -2.06 3.89
N GLU A 337 18.88 -2.28 5.07
CA GLU A 337 18.14 -1.24 5.75
C GLU A 337 18.16 -1.47 7.26
N TYR A 338 18.47 -0.43 8.02
CA TYR A 338 18.43 -0.45 9.48
C TYR A 338 17.27 0.42 9.97
N LYS A 339 16.34 -0.20 10.70
CA LYS A 339 15.19 0.45 11.31
C LYS A 339 15.48 0.71 12.79
N PHE A 340 15.70 1.97 13.15
CA PHE A 340 15.77 2.45 14.54
C PHE A 340 14.36 2.56 15.09
N ASN A 341 13.97 1.65 15.95
CA ASN A 341 12.65 1.66 16.54
C ASN A 341 12.58 2.66 17.69
N LEU A 342 11.63 3.57 17.63
CA LEU A 342 11.42 4.63 18.60
C LEU A 342 10.22 4.39 19.52
N LEU A 343 9.68 3.14 19.53
CA LEU A 343 8.60 2.73 20.43
C LEU A 343 9.17 2.22 21.74
N ASP A 344 8.68 2.73 22.87
CA ASP A 344 8.96 2.23 24.20
C ASP A 344 7.98 1.12 24.61
N ARG A 345 8.39 0.21 25.54
CA ARG A 345 7.51 -0.81 26.13
C ARG A 345 6.22 -0.26 26.72
N LYS A 346 6.25 0.93 27.30
CA LYS A 346 5.07 1.62 27.87
C LYS A 346 4.08 2.07 26.79
N ASP A 347 4.56 2.32 25.57
CA ASP A 347 3.72 2.73 24.44
C ASP A 347 2.88 1.56 23.92
N ILE A 348 3.37 0.35 24.09
CA ILE A 348 2.78 -0.90 23.61
C ILE A 348 1.70 -1.42 24.56
N GLY A 349 1.84 -1.18 25.87
CA GLY A 349 0.88 -1.66 26.88
C GLY A 349 -0.56 -1.21 26.65
N ALA A 350 -0.77 -0.10 25.94
CA ALA A 350 -2.10 0.39 25.58
C ALA A 350 -2.68 -0.32 24.35
N ALA A 351 -1.84 -0.68 23.38
CA ALA A 351 -2.25 -1.39 22.14
C ALA A 351 -2.38 -2.91 22.37
N GLU A 352 -1.57 -3.48 23.27
CA GLU A 352 -1.57 -4.93 23.58
C GLU A 352 -2.84 -5.42 24.28
N ASN A 353 -3.48 -4.60 25.11
CA ASN A 353 -4.70 -5.01 25.80
C ASN A 353 -5.87 -5.30 24.84
N THR A 354 -5.78 -4.87 23.59
CA THR A 354 -6.76 -5.20 22.55
C THR A 354 -6.39 -6.40 21.68
N LYS A 355 -5.09 -6.75 21.54
CA LYS A 355 -4.62 -7.86 20.68
C LYS A 355 -4.07 -9.08 21.41
N VAL A 356 -3.46 -8.92 22.60
CA VAL A 356 -2.71 -9.99 23.28
C VAL A 356 -3.59 -10.97 24.05
N GLN A 357 -4.83 -10.66 24.33
CA GLN A 357 -5.72 -11.63 25.00
C GLN A 357 -6.24 -12.76 24.09
N ARG A 358 -5.96 -12.77 22.78
CA ARG A 358 -6.54 -13.72 21.82
C ARG A 358 -5.58 -14.60 21.05
N GLY A 359 -4.27 -14.48 21.19
CA GLY A 359 -3.30 -15.28 20.45
C GLY A 359 -2.41 -16.12 21.38
N LYS A 360 -2.31 -17.42 21.14
CA LYS A 360 -1.47 -18.37 21.87
C LYS A 360 0.04 -18.20 21.65
N HIS A 361 0.53 -17.09 21.12
CA HIS A 361 1.95 -16.79 21.00
C HIS A 361 2.23 -15.41 21.56
N SER A 362 3.12 -15.38 22.56
CA SER A 362 3.72 -14.17 23.10
C SER A 362 4.72 -13.57 22.10
N ASP A 363 4.22 -13.07 20.98
CA ASP A 363 5.06 -12.25 20.11
C ASP A 363 5.40 -11.00 20.87
N LYS A 364 6.69 -10.83 21.15
CA LYS A 364 7.17 -9.61 21.80
C LYS A 364 6.89 -8.45 20.82
N PRO A 365 6.23 -7.39 21.27
CA PRO A 365 5.96 -6.26 20.42
C PRO A 365 7.26 -5.70 19.83
N GLY A 366 7.17 -5.17 18.61
CA GLY A 366 8.32 -4.63 17.89
C GLY A 366 8.84 -3.34 18.48
N THR A 367 9.58 -3.42 19.62
CA THR A 367 10.26 -2.27 20.25
C THR A 367 11.76 -2.26 20.01
N LYS A 368 12.27 -3.23 19.28
CA LYS A 368 13.69 -3.35 18.99
C LYS A 368 14.02 -2.91 17.58
N ASP A 369 15.26 -2.50 17.43
CA ASP A 369 15.80 -2.18 16.13
C ASP A 369 15.85 -3.43 15.25
N VAL A 370 15.77 -3.24 13.94
CA VAL A 370 15.81 -4.33 12.96
C VAL A 370 16.78 -3.98 11.84
N LEU A 371 17.68 -4.90 11.53
CA LEU A 371 18.52 -4.85 10.34
C LEU A 371 17.94 -5.79 9.27
N GLY A 372 17.48 -5.25 8.16
CA GLY A 372 17.06 -5.98 6.99
C GLY A 372 18.17 -6.07 5.95
N VAL A 373 18.43 -7.27 5.44
CA VAL A 373 19.38 -7.52 4.35
C VAL A 373 18.76 -8.45 3.33
N GLY A 374 19.09 -8.27 2.06
CA GLY A 374 18.54 -9.17 1.05
C GLY A 374 19.14 -8.99 -0.34
N LEU A 375 18.82 -9.97 -1.17
CA LEU A 375 19.12 -10.00 -2.60
C LEU A 375 17.80 -10.13 -3.36
N ILE A 376 17.69 -9.42 -4.45
CA ILE A 376 16.50 -9.41 -5.31
C ILE A 376 16.93 -9.76 -6.72
N TYR A 377 16.33 -10.80 -7.27
CA TYR A 377 16.36 -11.09 -8.71
C TYR A 377 14.98 -10.84 -9.29
N GLN A 378 14.93 -10.12 -10.40
CA GLN A 378 13.67 -9.81 -11.09
C GLN A 378 13.84 -9.89 -12.62
N PHE A 379 12.77 -10.24 -13.31
CA PHE A 379 12.72 -10.35 -14.78
C PHE A 379 11.37 -9.91 -15.31
#